data_e8b939893b48ed731a238e1ee5c71b5b
#
_entry.id   e8b939893b48ed731a238e1ee5c71b5b
#
_cell.length_a   1.000
_cell.length_b   1.000
_cell.length_c   1.000
_cell.angle_alpha   90.00
_cell.angle_beta   90.00
_cell.angle_gamma   90.00
#
_symmetry.space_group_name_H-M   'P 1'
#
loop_
_entity.id
_entity.type
_entity.pdbx_description
1 polymer ?
#
loop_
_entity_poly.entity_id
_entity_poly.type
_entity_poly.pdbx_seq_one_letter_code
_entity_poly.pdbx_strand_id
1 'polypeptide(L)'
;MKELFELINDNCKYVVLRNWEDVYNEYVYGSGGDDIDILCEDKALFIKLTGAKRLHGNIFRDNYFVAFGRLKVRFDIRWVGDGYYPTKMERLILENRKQTEEGIFIPDDKEFFYSLSYHALLQKRSLSDKYLFKLQHIFNSTFPNPYVLNEEIILNKWKEYLCDNQIKITIPNDPAVIINWANVKKLGYEKNIMRLISRFWYRFILRINSRLKH
;
A
#
# COMPACT_ATOMS: atom_id res chain seq x y z
N MET A 1 -21.45 3.59 1.50
CA MET A 1 -20.18 3.07 0.91
C MET A 1 -20.39 2.09 -0.24
N LYS A 2 -21.35 1.18 -0.16
CA LYS A 2 -21.59 0.20 -1.23
C LYS A 2 -21.86 0.87 -2.59
N GLU A 3 -22.79 1.80 -2.66
CA GLU A 3 -23.10 2.56 -3.88
C GLU A 3 -21.87 3.29 -4.47
N LEU A 4 -20.94 3.73 -3.62
CA LEU A 4 -19.70 4.35 -4.08
C LEU A 4 -18.81 3.34 -4.78
N PHE A 5 -18.61 2.15 -4.19
CA PHE A 5 -17.79 1.11 -4.81
C PHE A 5 -18.43 0.59 -6.10
N GLU A 6 -19.77 0.47 -6.16
CA GLU A 6 -20.48 0.16 -7.40
C GLU A 6 -20.18 1.20 -8.49
N LEU A 7 -20.29 2.49 -8.17
CA LEU A 7 -19.94 3.57 -9.12
C LEU A 7 -18.48 3.50 -9.58
N ILE A 8 -17.55 3.23 -8.66
CA ILE A 8 -16.13 3.15 -9.00
C ILE A 8 -15.84 1.92 -9.86
N ASN A 9 -16.48 0.78 -9.57
CA ASN A 9 -16.29 -0.48 -10.29
C ASN A 9 -16.51 -0.33 -11.80
N ASP A 10 -17.52 0.42 -12.20
CA ASP A 10 -17.89 0.61 -13.59
C ASP A 10 -17.00 1.61 -14.33
N ASN A 11 -16.30 2.48 -13.58
CA ASN A 11 -15.68 3.66 -14.18
C ASN A 11 -14.17 3.78 -13.93
N CYS A 12 -13.61 3.06 -12.96
CA CYS A 12 -12.19 3.20 -12.60
C CYS A 12 -11.56 1.85 -12.25
N LYS A 13 -10.36 1.63 -12.73
CA LYS A 13 -9.57 0.46 -12.33
C LYS A 13 -8.87 0.73 -11.01
N TYR A 14 -9.22 -0.02 -9.98
CA TYR A 14 -8.67 0.13 -8.62
C TYR A 14 -8.64 -1.20 -7.87
N VAL A 15 -7.95 -1.24 -6.75
CA VAL A 15 -8.03 -2.26 -5.70
C VAL A 15 -7.96 -1.64 -4.32
N VAL A 16 -8.62 -2.26 -3.35
CA VAL A 16 -8.35 -2.05 -1.92
C VAL A 16 -7.20 -2.97 -1.53
N LEU A 17 -6.07 -2.38 -1.12
CA LEU A 17 -4.82 -3.12 -0.91
C LEU A 17 -4.81 -3.97 0.36
N ARG A 18 -5.54 -3.55 1.41
CA ARG A 18 -5.50 -4.17 2.74
C ARG A 18 -6.77 -3.87 3.53
N ASN A 19 -7.11 -4.75 4.47
CA ASN A 19 -8.20 -4.59 5.43
C ASN A 19 -9.57 -4.36 4.76
N TRP A 20 -9.78 -4.98 3.61
CA TRP A 20 -11.03 -4.86 2.85
C TRP A 20 -12.20 -5.56 3.54
N GLU A 21 -11.94 -6.48 4.45
CA GLU A 21 -12.94 -7.23 5.21
C GLU A 21 -13.83 -6.29 6.05
N ASP A 22 -13.26 -5.17 6.46
CA ASP A 22 -13.93 -4.16 7.29
C ASP A 22 -14.38 -2.91 6.51
N VAL A 23 -14.26 -2.89 5.17
CA VAL A 23 -14.54 -1.67 4.37
C VAL A 23 -15.96 -1.15 4.57
N TYR A 24 -16.93 -2.00 4.82
CA TYR A 24 -18.31 -1.60 5.11
C TYR A 24 -18.61 -1.44 6.60
N ASN A 25 -17.63 -1.68 7.46
CA ASN A 25 -17.78 -1.49 8.88
C ASN A 25 -17.64 0.00 9.26
N GLU A 26 -18.76 0.70 9.31
CA GLU A 26 -18.82 2.13 9.63
C GLU A 26 -18.22 2.46 11.00
N TYR A 27 -18.25 1.53 11.95
CA TYR A 27 -17.68 1.72 13.27
C TYR A 27 -16.15 1.82 13.22
N VAL A 28 -15.52 0.97 12.41
CA VAL A 28 -14.04 0.96 12.26
C VAL A 28 -13.57 2.27 11.62
N TYR A 29 -14.21 2.71 10.54
CA TYR A 29 -13.75 3.88 9.78
C TYR A 29 -14.36 5.20 10.28
N GLY A 30 -15.55 5.18 10.86
CA GLY A 30 -16.25 6.36 11.35
C GLY A 30 -15.68 6.94 12.64
N SER A 31 -14.97 6.15 13.45
CA SER A 31 -14.35 6.59 14.72
C SER A 31 -13.00 7.27 14.56
N GLY A 32 -12.53 7.54 13.31
CA GLY A 32 -11.21 8.10 13.05
C GLY A 32 -10.09 7.06 13.13
N GLY A 33 -10.45 5.77 13.01
CA GLY A 33 -9.54 4.63 13.01
C GLY A 33 -8.67 4.51 11.76
N ASP A 34 -8.69 3.34 11.14
CA ASP A 34 -7.82 3.01 10.01
C ASP A 34 -8.20 3.73 8.72
N ASP A 35 -7.23 3.84 7.81
CA ASP A 35 -7.42 4.35 6.45
C ASP A 35 -7.78 3.18 5.52
N ILE A 36 -8.58 3.46 4.48
CA ILE A 36 -8.72 2.54 3.35
C ILE A 36 -7.58 2.79 2.39
N ASP A 37 -6.70 1.80 2.24
CA ASP A 37 -5.56 1.85 1.32
C ASP A 37 -6.01 1.50 -0.10
N ILE A 38 -5.97 2.44 -1.01
CA ILE A 38 -6.39 2.29 -2.42
C ILE A 38 -5.16 2.35 -3.34
N LEU A 39 -5.12 1.46 -4.34
CA LEU A 39 -4.33 1.63 -5.54
C LEU A 39 -5.28 1.78 -6.73
N CYS A 40 -5.15 2.85 -7.51
CA CYS A 40 -5.95 3.08 -8.71
C CYS A 40 -5.06 3.35 -9.93
N GLU A 41 -5.63 3.16 -11.13
CA GLU A 41 -4.92 3.45 -12.37
C GLU A 41 -4.82 4.97 -12.60
N ASP A 42 -5.92 5.69 -12.42
CA ASP A 42 -6.03 7.15 -12.59
C ASP A 42 -6.55 7.80 -11.31
N LYS A 43 -5.64 8.53 -10.65
CA LYS A 43 -5.93 9.28 -9.42
C LYS A 43 -6.98 10.36 -9.63
N ALA A 44 -6.90 11.11 -10.72
CA ALA A 44 -7.78 12.24 -10.96
C ALA A 44 -9.22 11.77 -11.17
N LEU A 45 -9.38 10.70 -11.95
CA LEU A 45 -10.67 10.06 -12.17
C LEU A 45 -11.21 9.49 -10.85
N PHE A 46 -10.38 8.77 -10.07
CA PHE A 46 -10.79 8.20 -8.79
C PHE A 46 -11.26 9.28 -7.80
N ILE A 47 -10.54 10.40 -7.67
CA ILE A 47 -10.94 11.54 -6.83
C ILE A 47 -12.25 12.16 -7.32
N LYS A 48 -12.43 12.31 -8.64
CA LYS A 48 -13.66 12.85 -9.22
C LYS A 48 -14.87 11.98 -8.91
N LEU A 49 -14.75 10.66 -9.07
CA LEU A 49 -15.83 9.70 -8.83
C LEU A 49 -16.22 9.63 -7.34
N THR A 50 -15.22 9.64 -6.46
CA THR A 50 -15.44 9.51 -5.01
C THR A 50 -15.81 10.81 -4.32
N GLY A 51 -15.61 11.96 -4.97
CA GLY A 51 -15.72 13.27 -4.32
C GLY A 51 -14.68 13.47 -3.20
N ALA A 52 -13.56 12.73 -3.26
CA ALA A 52 -12.52 12.74 -2.23
C ALA A 52 -11.91 14.13 -2.10
N LYS A 53 -11.81 14.61 -0.86
CA LYS A 53 -11.23 15.92 -0.52
C LYS A 53 -9.90 15.72 0.19
N ARG A 54 -8.87 16.45 -0.24
CA ARG A 54 -7.55 16.37 0.37
C ARG A 54 -7.59 16.84 1.81
N LEU A 55 -6.98 16.07 2.73
CA LEU A 55 -6.75 16.48 4.10
C LEU A 55 -5.64 17.53 4.14
N HIS A 56 -5.95 18.69 4.71
CA HIS A 56 -4.96 19.73 4.93
C HIS A 56 -3.99 19.35 6.05
N GLY A 57 -2.73 19.74 5.90
CA GLY A 57 -1.72 19.66 6.96
C GLY A 57 -0.51 18.77 6.69
N ASN A 58 -0.51 17.95 5.64
CA ASN A 58 0.68 17.19 5.27
C ASN A 58 1.00 17.33 3.77
N ILE A 59 1.97 18.17 3.44
CA ILE A 59 2.42 18.39 2.06
C ILE A 59 3.10 17.17 1.44
N PHE A 60 3.49 16.18 2.26
CA PHE A 60 4.23 15.01 1.84
C PHE A 60 3.36 13.74 1.73
N ARG A 61 2.08 13.82 2.12
CA ARG A 61 1.14 12.71 2.02
C ARG A 61 -0.13 13.13 1.31
N ASP A 62 -0.53 12.35 0.35
CA ASP A 62 -1.80 12.50 -0.36
C ASP A 62 -2.92 11.75 0.36
N ASN A 63 -3.23 12.17 1.58
CA ASN A 63 -4.36 11.65 2.34
C ASN A 63 -5.63 12.40 1.94
N TYR A 64 -6.68 11.65 1.75
CA TYR A 64 -8.00 12.15 1.38
C TYR A 64 -9.05 11.68 2.38
N PHE A 65 -10.17 12.35 2.40
CA PHE A 65 -11.39 11.84 3.02
C PHE A 65 -12.53 11.84 2.03
N VAL A 66 -13.40 10.86 2.16
CA VAL A 66 -14.67 10.78 1.44
C VAL A 66 -15.79 10.90 2.46
N ALA A 67 -16.78 11.75 2.16
CA ALA A 67 -17.93 11.96 3.05
C ALA A 67 -19.07 11.01 2.66
N PHE A 68 -19.57 10.27 3.65
CA PHE A 68 -20.77 9.43 3.55
C PHE A 68 -21.79 9.90 4.58
N GLY A 69 -22.69 10.78 4.17
CA GLY A 69 -23.58 11.41 5.11
C GLY A 69 -22.80 12.18 6.19
N ARG A 70 -22.89 11.73 7.44
CA ARG A 70 -22.15 12.31 8.57
C ARG A 70 -20.77 11.72 8.79
N LEU A 71 -20.46 10.61 8.15
CA LEU A 71 -19.17 9.92 8.29
C LEU A 71 -18.12 10.53 7.37
N LYS A 72 -16.87 10.56 7.84
CA LYS A 72 -15.70 10.91 7.05
C LYS A 72 -14.73 9.75 7.10
N VAL A 73 -14.56 9.08 5.99
CA VAL A 73 -13.65 7.94 5.85
C VAL A 73 -12.35 8.40 5.21
N ARG A 74 -11.23 8.05 5.81
CA ARG A 74 -9.92 8.39 5.27
C ARG A 74 -9.51 7.38 4.19
N PHE A 75 -8.99 7.89 3.08
CA PHE A 75 -8.43 7.12 1.99
C PHE A 75 -6.95 7.48 1.81
N ASP A 76 -6.07 6.49 1.87
CA ASP A 76 -4.69 6.61 1.39
C ASP A 76 -4.69 6.16 -0.08
N ILE A 77 -4.72 7.15 -0.98
CA ILE A 77 -4.86 6.91 -2.42
C ILE A 77 -3.49 6.85 -3.07
N ARG A 78 -3.16 5.68 -3.60
CA ARG A 78 -1.99 5.42 -4.44
C ARG A 78 -2.45 5.25 -5.89
N TRP A 79 -1.55 5.54 -6.84
CA TRP A 79 -1.86 5.40 -8.27
C TRP A 79 -0.66 4.89 -9.03
N VAL A 80 -0.89 4.35 -10.21
CA VAL A 80 0.18 3.82 -11.07
C VAL A 80 1.20 4.91 -11.39
N GLY A 81 2.44 4.68 -10.99
CA GLY A 81 3.55 5.62 -11.21
C GLY A 81 3.77 6.64 -10.08
N ASP A 82 3.06 6.55 -8.94
CA ASP A 82 3.34 7.42 -7.78
C ASP A 82 4.67 7.06 -7.10
N GLY A 83 5.22 5.90 -7.43
CA GLY A 83 6.47 5.39 -6.91
C GLY A 83 6.39 4.87 -5.48
N TYR A 84 5.20 4.44 -5.05
CA TYR A 84 5.03 3.72 -3.78
C TYR A 84 5.50 2.27 -3.92
N TYR A 85 5.06 1.58 -4.96
CA TYR A 85 5.59 0.31 -5.43
C TYR A 85 6.41 0.49 -6.72
N PRO A 86 7.12 -0.55 -7.21
CA PRO A 86 7.57 -0.58 -8.60
C PRO A 86 6.38 -0.48 -9.57
N THR A 87 6.42 0.42 -10.55
CA THR A 87 5.28 0.69 -11.45
C THR A 87 4.76 -0.55 -12.17
N LYS A 88 5.64 -1.50 -12.53
CA LYS A 88 5.21 -2.76 -13.13
C LYS A 88 4.42 -3.63 -12.15
N MET A 89 4.79 -3.61 -10.87
CA MET A 89 4.03 -4.30 -9.82
C MET A 89 2.65 -3.65 -9.60
N GLU A 90 2.57 -2.30 -9.60
CA GLU A 90 1.29 -1.59 -9.50
C GLU A 90 0.33 -2.03 -10.60
N ARG A 91 0.83 -2.18 -11.84
CA ARG A 91 0.03 -2.68 -12.96
C ARG A 91 -0.41 -4.13 -12.76
N LEU A 92 0.51 -5.02 -12.34
CA LEU A 92 0.17 -6.43 -12.08
C LEU A 92 -0.92 -6.57 -11.00
N ILE A 93 -0.83 -5.79 -9.92
CA ILE A 93 -1.86 -5.78 -8.87
C ILE A 93 -3.23 -5.38 -9.44
N LEU A 94 -3.27 -4.38 -10.33
CA LEU A 94 -4.52 -3.95 -10.96
C LEU A 94 -5.03 -4.91 -12.04
N GLU A 95 -4.14 -5.56 -12.76
CA GLU A 95 -4.48 -6.52 -13.83
C GLU A 95 -5.01 -7.84 -13.26
N ASN A 96 -4.38 -8.35 -12.19
CA ASN A 96 -4.72 -9.61 -11.53
C ASN A 96 -5.70 -9.41 -10.36
N ARG A 97 -6.46 -8.32 -10.36
CA ARG A 97 -7.44 -8.07 -9.30
C ARG A 97 -8.62 -9.04 -9.38
N LYS A 98 -9.16 -9.37 -8.21
CA LYS A 98 -10.39 -10.15 -8.07
C LYS A 98 -11.46 -9.36 -7.32
N GLN A 99 -12.73 -9.68 -7.54
CA GLN A 99 -13.83 -9.06 -6.83
C GLN A 99 -14.25 -9.93 -5.65
N THR A 100 -14.50 -9.32 -4.49
CA THR A 100 -15.09 -10.00 -3.34
C THR A 100 -16.59 -10.19 -3.53
N GLU A 101 -17.22 -11.01 -2.68
CA GLU A 101 -18.68 -11.18 -2.67
C GLU A 101 -19.41 -9.87 -2.40
N GLU A 102 -18.80 -8.95 -1.64
CA GLU A 102 -19.33 -7.63 -1.36
C GLU A 102 -19.14 -6.63 -2.51
N GLY A 103 -18.54 -7.05 -3.62
CA GLY A 103 -18.38 -6.22 -4.81
C GLY A 103 -17.16 -5.29 -4.79
N ILE A 104 -16.17 -5.50 -3.92
CA ILE A 104 -14.94 -4.70 -3.85
C ILE A 104 -13.83 -5.38 -4.65
N PHE A 105 -13.08 -4.62 -5.45
CA PHE A 105 -11.87 -5.14 -6.08
C PHE A 105 -10.69 -5.14 -5.11
N ILE A 106 -10.02 -6.29 -5.02
CA ILE A 106 -8.84 -6.53 -4.20
C ILE A 106 -7.76 -7.19 -5.06
N PRO A 107 -6.46 -7.18 -4.65
CA PRO A 107 -5.45 -7.99 -5.32
C PRO A 107 -5.83 -9.46 -5.28
N ASP A 108 -5.43 -10.26 -6.28
CA ASP A 108 -5.47 -11.71 -6.12
C ASP A 108 -4.51 -12.17 -5.01
N ASP A 109 -4.55 -13.45 -4.64
CA ASP A 109 -3.79 -13.95 -3.50
C ASP A 109 -2.28 -13.81 -3.70
N LYS A 110 -1.78 -13.97 -4.94
CA LYS A 110 -0.37 -13.82 -5.27
C LYS A 110 0.07 -12.37 -5.13
N GLU A 111 -0.63 -11.43 -5.76
CA GLU A 111 -0.30 -10.01 -5.69
C GLU A 111 -0.54 -9.46 -4.27
N PHE A 112 -1.51 -10.02 -3.54
CA PHE A 112 -1.71 -9.69 -2.13
C PHE A 112 -0.53 -10.14 -1.26
N PHE A 113 -0.02 -11.35 -1.45
CA PHE A 113 1.18 -11.81 -0.75
C PHE A 113 2.36 -10.86 -0.97
N TYR A 114 2.62 -10.46 -2.22
CA TYR A 114 3.74 -9.57 -2.53
C TYR A 114 3.50 -8.13 -2.06
N SER A 115 2.32 -7.55 -2.21
CA SER A 115 2.04 -6.19 -1.75
C SER A 115 2.08 -6.08 -0.22
N LEU A 116 1.54 -7.06 0.50
CA LEU A 116 1.60 -7.12 1.96
C LEU A 116 3.02 -7.34 2.47
N SER A 117 3.77 -8.26 1.85
CA SER A 117 5.15 -8.53 2.25
C SER A 117 6.08 -7.35 1.91
N TYR A 118 5.85 -6.62 0.82
CA TYR A 118 6.55 -5.36 0.54
C TYR A 118 6.38 -4.38 1.70
N HIS A 119 5.13 -4.18 2.14
CA HIS A 119 4.85 -3.31 3.27
C HIS A 119 5.53 -3.82 4.56
N ALA A 120 5.40 -5.10 4.87
CA ALA A 120 5.91 -5.68 6.12
C ALA A 120 7.44 -5.74 6.20
N LEU A 121 8.11 -6.09 5.09
CA LEU A 121 9.56 -6.29 5.06
C LEU A 121 10.36 -5.05 4.69
N LEU A 122 9.82 -4.19 3.83
CA LEU A 122 10.59 -3.07 3.28
C LEU A 122 10.20 -1.72 3.89
N GLN A 123 8.98 -1.61 4.45
CA GLN A 123 8.46 -0.35 5.01
C GLN A 123 8.29 -0.39 6.54
N LYS A 124 8.75 -1.44 7.19
CA LYS A 124 8.80 -1.56 8.65
C LYS A 124 10.23 -1.83 9.09
N ARG A 125 10.55 -1.55 10.36
CA ARG A 125 11.90 -1.81 10.91
C ARG A 125 12.19 -3.29 11.01
N SER A 126 11.18 -4.08 11.33
CA SER A 126 11.22 -5.54 11.47
C SER A 126 9.89 -6.15 11.06
N LEU A 127 9.92 -7.39 10.63
CA LEU A 127 8.73 -8.20 10.39
C LEU A 127 8.10 -8.55 11.76
N SER A 128 6.85 -8.14 11.98
CA SER A 128 6.13 -8.52 13.19
C SER A 128 5.40 -9.86 13.03
N ASP A 129 5.15 -10.55 14.15
CA ASP A 129 4.43 -11.81 14.17
C ASP A 129 3.04 -11.71 13.53
N LYS A 130 2.34 -10.58 13.72
CA LYS A 130 1.04 -10.31 13.08
C LYS A 130 1.13 -10.37 11.55
N TYR A 131 2.16 -9.73 10.96
CA TYR A 131 2.37 -9.78 9.51
C TYR A 131 2.83 -11.17 9.06
N LEU A 132 3.71 -11.81 9.80
CA LEU A 132 4.19 -13.16 9.48
C LEU A 132 3.03 -14.15 9.47
N PHE A 133 2.14 -14.11 10.47
CA PHE A 133 0.96 -14.96 10.53
C PHE A 133 0.02 -14.74 9.32
N LYS A 134 -0.28 -13.47 8.98
CA LYS A 134 -1.12 -13.15 7.82
C LYS A 134 -0.47 -13.61 6.50
N LEU A 135 0.83 -13.39 6.34
CA LEU A 135 1.59 -13.86 5.18
C LEU A 135 1.62 -15.39 5.08
N GLN A 136 1.78 -16.11 6.21
CA GLN A 136 1.74 -17.56 6.23
C GLN A 136 0.39 -18.10 5.77
N HIS A 137 -0.70 -17.48 6.20
CA HIS A 137 -2.05 -17.88 5.78
C HIS A 137 -2.22 -17.73 4.27
N ILE A 138 -1.86 -16.56 3.71
CA ILE A 138 -1.93 -16.32 2.28
C ILE A 138 -1.00 -17.28 1.52
N PHE A 139 0.20 -17.51 2.02
CA PHE A 139 1.16 -18.41 1.40
C PHE A 139 0.63 -19.83 1.28
N ASN A 140 -0.01 -20.34 2.33
CA ASN A 140 -0.58 -21.68 2.36
C ASN A 140 -1.72 -21.88 1.35
N SER A 141 -2.48 -20.83 1.05
CA SER A 141 -3.58 -20.88 0.08
C SER A 141 -3.13 -20.62 -1.37
N THR A 142 -2.00 -19.92 -1.56
CA THR A 142 -1.60 -19.44 -2.88
C THR A 142 -0.53 -20.31 -3.55
N PHE A 143 0.41 -20.83 -2.73
CA PHE A 143 1.59 -21.50 -3.28
C PHE A 143 1.51 -23.03 -3.07
N PRO A 144 1.92 -23.83 -4.09
CA PRO A 144 2.02 -25.28 -3.93
C PRO A 144 3.11 -25.63 -2.91
N ASN A 145 2.88 -26.70 -2.15
CA ASN A 145 3.81 -27.19 -1.14
C ASN A 145 4.18 -26.14 -0.08
N PRO A 146 3.21 -25.69 0.73
CA PRO A 146 3.46 -24.67 1.74
C PRO A 146 4.42 -25.18 2.83
N TYR A 147 5.30 -24.30 3.28
CA TYR A 147 6.24 -24.51 4.37
C TYR A 147 6.22 -23.30 5.32
N VAL A 148 6.85 -23.44 6.46
CA VAL A 148 6.86 -22.35 7.47
C VAL A 148 7.69 -21.20 6.94
N LEU A 149 7.06 -20.01 6.86
CA LEU A 149 7.69 -18.80 6.41
C LEU A 149 8.58 -18.17 7.49
N ASN A 150 9.66 -17.58 7.03
CA ASN A 150 10.46 -16.62 7.78
C ASN A 150 10.89 -15.48 6.85
N GLU A 151 11.57 -14.50 7.39
CA GLU A 151 11.99 -13.31 6.63
C GLU A 151 12.87 -13.66 5.42
N GLU A 152 13.79 -14.60 5.58
CA GLU A 152 14.71 -15.01 4.52
C GLU A 152 13.97 -15.69 3.36
N ILE A 153 13.05 -16.60 3.68
CA ILE A 153 12.22 -17.30 2.70
C ILE A 153 11.37 -16.29 1.91
N ILE A 154 10.75 -15.33 2.59
CA ILE A 154 9.94 -14.30 1.93
C ILE A 154 10.82 -13.43 1.01
N LEU A 155 12.04 -13.09 1.44
CA LEU A 155 12.99 -12.34 0.60
C LEU A 155 13.44 -13.15 -0.64
N ASN A 156 13.58 -14.46 -0.53
CA ASN A 156 13.90 -15.30 -1.68
C ASN A 156 12.72 -15.39 -2.65
N LYS A 157 11.48 -15.51 -2.16
CA LYS A 157 10.26 -15.40 -2.98
C LYS A 157 10.19 -14.05 -3.71
N TRP A 158 10.61 -12.97 -3.05
CA TRP A 158 10.72 -11.66 -3.69
C TRP A 158 11.73 -11.64 -4.82
N LYS A 159 12.90 -12.26 -4.68
CA LYS A 159 13.91 -12.35 -5.76
C LYS A 159 13.36 -13.11 -6.97
N GLU A 160 12.67 -14.23 -6.73
CA GLU A 160 11.98 -14.98 -7.77
C GLU A 160 10.95 -14.09 -8.50
N TYR A 161 10.05 -13.44 -7.74
CA TYR A 161 9.01 -12.55 -8.29
C TYR A 161 9.58 -11.40 -9.11
N LEU A 162 10.65 -10.75 -8.63
CA LEU A 162 11.34 -9.67 -9.33
C LEU A 162 11.94 -10.16 -10.65
N CYS A 163 12.58 -11.34 -10.64
CA CYS A 163 13.17 -11.96 -11.80
C CYS A 163 12.12 -12.33 -12.84
N ASP A 164 11.12 -13.11 -12.44
CA ASP A 164 10.07 -13.63 -13.32
C ASP A 164 9.29 -12.51 -14.00
N ASN A 165 9.05 -11.44 -13.28
CA ASN A 165 8.34 -10.28 -13.79
C ASN A 165 9.27 -9.20 -14.37
N GLN A 166 10.58 -9.39 -14.37
CA GLN A 166 11.56 -8.37 -14.82
C GLN A 166 11.33 -7.02 -14.14
N ILE A 167 11.13 -7.04 -12.82
CA ILE A 167 10.89 -5.86 -12.00
C ILE A 167 12.18 -5.44 -11.30
N LYS A 168 12.54 -4.16 -11.38
CA LYS A 168 13.58 -3.58 -10.53
C LYS A 168 12.94 -3.10 -9.23
N ILE A 169 13.49 -3.53 -8.09
CA ILE A 169 13.01 -3.08 -6.79
C ILE A 169 13.19 -1.57 -6.64
N THR A 170 12.18 -0.89 -6.14
CA THR A 170 12.21 0.53 -5.81
C THR A 170 11.85 0.73 -4.35
N ILE A 171 12.09 1.92 -3.83
CA ILE A 171 11.60 2.34 -2.52
C ILE A 171 10.55 3.42 -2.70
N PRO A 172 9.56 3.55 -1.80
CA PRO A 172 8.55 4.59 -1.89
C PRO A 172 9.15 5.99 -2.05
N ASN A 173 8.56 6.80 -2.92
CA ASN A 173 8.93 8.21 -3.07
C ASN A 173 8.58 9.02 -1.81
N ASP A 174 7.51 8.63 -1.10
CA ASP A 174 7.10 9.27 0.15
C ASP A 174 8.22 9.18 1.20
N PRO A 175 8.83 10.31 1.61
CA PRO A 175 9.93 10.32 2.55
C PRO A 175 9.51 9.96 3.99
N ALA A 176 8.21 9.99 4.30
CA ALA A 176 7.68 9.60 5.59
C ALA A 176 7.68 8.09 5.81
N VAL A 177 7.66 7.29 4.73
CA VAL A 177 7.69 5.84 4.82
C VAL A 177 9.03 5.36 5.35
N ILE A 178 9.02 4.53 6.38
CA ILE A 178 10.23 3.90 6.91
C ILE A 178 10.76 2.90 5.87
N ILE A 179 12.07 2.85 5.71
CA ILE A 179 12.73 1.89 4.81
C ILE A 179 13.61 0.95 5.61
N ASN A 180 13.40 -0.33 5.45
CA ASN A 180 14.31 -1.37 5.92
C ASN A 180 15.46 -1.52 4.90
N TRP A 181 16.53 -0.77 5.11
CA TRP A 181 17.67 -0.72 4.20
C TRP A 181 18.40 -2.06 4.04
N ALA A 182 18.38 -2.90 5.09
CA ALA A 182 18.99 -4.22 5.03
C ALA A 182 18.27 -5.09 3.99
N ASN A 183 16.95 -5.11 4.04
CA ASN A 183 16.15 -5.94 3.15
C ASN A 183 16.11 -5.42 1.71
N VAL A 184 15.98 -4.10 1.51
CA VAL A 184 16.04 -3.54 0.16
C VAL A 184 17.36 -3.82 -0.54
N LYS A 185 18.47 -3.79 0.19
CA LYS A 185 19.79 -4.16 -0.35
C LYS A 185 19.87 -5.64 -0.76
N LYS A 186 19.31 -6.55 0.07
CA LYS A 186 19.25 -7.99 -0.25
C LYS A 186 18.47 -8.28 -1.55
N LEU A 187 17.54 -7.36 -1.90
CA LEU A 187 16.75 -7.43 -3.14
C LEU A 187 17.39 -6.70 -4.33
N GLY A 188 18.63 -6.25 -4.21
CA GLY A 188 19.37 -5.63 -5.32
C GLY A 188 18.99 -4.14 -5.55
N TYR A 189 18.48 -3.44 -4.53
CA TYR A 189 18.19 -2.01 -4.67
C TYR A 189 19.47 -1.19 -4.91
N GLU A 190 19.49 -0.47 -6.01
CA GLU A 190 20.51 0.52 -6.32
C GLU A 190 20.17 1.87 -5.70
N LYS A 191 21.11 2.48 -4.97
CA LYS A 191 20.89 3.74 -4.27
C LYS A 191 20.62 4.88 -5.25
N ASN A 192 19.49 5.54 -5.08
CA ASN A 192 19.20 6.81 -5.74
C ASN A 192 19.51 7.97 -4.78
N ILE A 193 20.56 8.71 -5.08
CA ILE A 193 21.06 9.81 -4.22
C ILE A 193 19.99 10.89 -4.01
N MET A 194 19.22 11.24 -5.04
CA MET A 194 18.16 12.25 -4.92
C MET A 194 17.07 11.83 -3.92
N ARG A 195 16.69 10.54 -3.93
CA ARG A 195 15.73 10.00 -2.96
C ARG A 195 16.29 9.99 -1.53
N LEU A 196 17.58 9.79 -1.36
CA LEU A 196 18.23 9.87 -0.05
C LEU A 196 18.25 11.30 0.48
N ILE A 197 18.57 12.28 -0.37
CA ILE A 197 18.56 13.71 -0.03
C ILE A 197 17.17 14.16 0.38
N SER A 198 16.11 13.83 -0.40
CA SER A 198 14.73 14.22 -0.06
C SER A 198 14.28 13.65 1.29
N ARG A 199 14.64 12.40 1.61
CA ARG A 199 14.36 11.78 2.91
C ARG A 199 15.11 12.41 4.06
N PHE A 200 16.37 12.80 3.84
CA PHE A 200 17.17 13.52 4.83
C PHE A 200 16.53 14.87 5.19
N TRP A 201 16.20 15.68 4.18
CA TRP A 201 15.55 16.97 4.36
C TRP A 201 14.19 16.86 5.05
N TYR A 202 13.36 15.89 4.67
CA TYR A 202 12.09 15.64 5.34
C TYR A 202 12.25 15.37 6.84
N ARG A 203 13.16 14.48 7.20
CA ARG A 203 13.44 14.16 8.61
C ARG A 203 14.02 15.34 9.38
N PHE A 204 14.83 16.13 8.73
CA PHE A 204 15.37 17.35 9.30
C PHE A 204 14.28 18.37 9.63
N ILE A 205 13.36 18.63 8.67
CA ILE A 205 12.21 19.52 8.86
C ILE A 205 11.29 19.00 9.98
N LEU A 206 11.02 17.71 10.06
CA LEU A 206 10.22 17.13 11.14
C LEU A 206 10.86 17.36 12.52
N ARG A 207 12.19 17.23 12.64
CA ARG A 207 12.91 17.48 13.89
C ARG A 207 12.84 18.95 14.31
N ILE A 208 12.94 19.88 13.37
CA ILE A 208 12.79 21.31 13.66
C ILE A 208 11.36 21.58 14.15
N ASN A 209 10.34 21.12 13.42
CA ASN A 209 8.94 21.35 13.78
C ASN A 209 8.55 20.74 15.12
N SER A 210 9.15 19.61 15.52
CA SER A 210 8.91 19.02 16.83
C SER A 210 9.52 19.84 17.99
N ARG A 211 10.64 20.54 17.74
CA ARG A 211 11.28 21.41 18.74
C ARG A 211 10.59 22.77 18.90
N LEU A 212 9.88 23.23 17.86
CA LEU A 212 9.14 24.50 17.90
C LEU A 212 7.75 24.39 18.55
N LYS A 213 7.30 23.17 18.86
CA LYS A 213 6.03 22.91 19.53
C LYS A 213 6.15 22.70 21.05
N HIS A 214 7.36 22.77 21.56
CA HIS A 214 7.70 22.79 23.00
C HIS A 214 8.34 24.12 23.35
#